data_8476e238a93c4e539f8c0f07905f0e99
#
_entry.id   8476e238a93c4e539f8c0f07905f0e99
#
_cell.length_a   1.000
_cell.length_b   1.000
_cell.length_c   1.000
_cell.angle_alpha   90.00
_cell.angle_beta   90.00
_cell.angle_gamma   90.00
#
_symmetry.space_group_name_H-M   'P 1'
#
loop_
_entity.id
_entity.type
_entity.pdbx_description
1 polymer ?
#
loop_
_entity_poly.entity_id
_entity_poly.type
_entity_poly.pdbx_seq_one_letter_code
_entity_poly.pdbx_strand_id
1 'polypeptide(L)'
;RRSSSAASDVYKRQEYNLPVTIGKICSDNNVQNFTYISSLGASSKKTNLYLKNKGMAEEELRKLNFKKFIVIRPSFLIGKRIEERLGEKIGIFAMKCISPILVGDLKKYKSINAEIVAKSMINISNSEIQSGVFEPPQLLQIGRE
;
A
#
# COMPACT_ATOMS: atom_id res chain seq x y z
N ARG A 1 29.16 -1.66 5.99
CA ARG A 1 28.32 -2.89 5.93
C ARG A 1 27.23 -2.97 7.02
N ARG A 2 27.39 -2.27 8.17
CA ARG A 2 26.37 -2.28 9.26
C ARG A 2 25.11 -1.44 8.95
N SER A 3 25.18 -0.41 8.13
CA SER A 3 24.03 0.48 7.85
C SER A 3 22.96 -0.15 6.96
N SER A 4 23.32 -1.05 6.04
CA SER A 4 22.37 -1.69 5.14
C SER A 4 21.54 -2.79 5.83
N SER A 5 22.10 -3.49 6.81
CA SER A 5 21.35 -4.49 7.59
C SER A 5 20.33 -3.83 8.51
N ALA A 6 20.71 -2.76 9.20
CA ALA A 6 19.81 -2.02 10.08
C ALA A 6 18.60 -1.43 9.34
N ALA A 7 18.81 -0.85 8.13
CA ALA A 7 17.71 -0.37 7.30
C ALA A 7 16.80 -1.52 6.83
N SER A 8 17.38 -2.66 6.45
CA SER A 8 16.61 -3.87 6.09
C SER A 8 15.73 -4.36 7.25
N ASP A 9 16.28 -4.37 8.47
CA ASP A 9 15.56 -4.81 9.67
C ASP A 9 14.42 -3.85 10.04
N VAL A 10 14.63 -2.53 9.88
CA VAL A 10 13.58 -1.52 10.09
C VAL A 10 12.44 -1.73 9.09
N TYR A 11 12.73 -1.89 7.80
CA TYR A 11 11.68 -2.17 6.79
C TYR A 11 10.92 -3.46 7.10
N LYS A 12 11.64 -4.54 7.44
CA LYS A 12 11.00 -5.81 7.80
C LYS A 12 10.09 -5.66 9.01
N ARG A 13 10.54 -4.92 10.03
CA ARG A 13 9.73 -4.66 11.24
C ARG A 13 8.47 -3.86 10.93
N GLN A 14 8.58 -2.78 10.17
CA GLN A 14 7.48 -1.87 9.88
C GLN A 14 6.52 -2.40 8.81
N GLU A 15 7.04 -2.98 7.73
CA GLU A 15 6.24 -3.31 6.55
C GLU A 15 5.75 -4.77 6.55
N TYR A 16 6.31 -5.61 7.40
CA TYR A 16 5.92 -7.01 7.51
C TYR A 16 5.50 -7.40 8.94
N ASN A 17 6.42 -7.34 9.93
CA ASN A 17 6.15 -7.88 11.25
C ASN A 17 4.97 -7.17 11.94
N LEU A 18 4.97 -5.82 11.94
CA LEU A 18 3.94 -5.03 12.62
C LEU A 18 2.55 -5.25 12.02
N PRO A 19 2.33 -5.13 10.69
CA PRO A 19 1.02 -5.41 10.10
C PRO A 19 0.52 -6.82 10.36
N VAL A 20 1.39 -7.83 10.25
CA VAL A 20 1.02 -9.23 10.49
C VAL A 20 0.66 -9.45 11.96
N THR A 21 1.40 -8.87 12.90
CA THR A 21 1.09 -8.96 14.32
C THR A 21 -0.26 -8.32 14.64
N ILE A 22 -0.53 -7.12 14.11
CA ILE A 22 -1.82 -6.43 14.27
C ILE A 22 -2.94 -7.29 13.66
N GLY A 23 -2.74 -7.82 12.46
CA GLY A 23 -3.72 -8.69 11.81
C GLY A 23 -4.05 -9.93 12.64
N LYS A 24 -3.05 -10.59 13.22
CA LYS A 24 -3.26 -11.74 14.12
C LYS A 24 -4.08 -11.35 15.34
N ILE A 25 -3.71 -10.28 16.03
CA ILE A 25 -4.46 -9.78 17.19
C ILE A 25 -5.92 -9.49 16.81
N CYS A 26 -6.15 -8.82 15.67
CA CYS A 26 -7.50 -8.54 15.20
C CYS A 26 -8.29 -9.83 14.90
N SER A 27 -7.66 -10.80 14.23
CA SER A 27 -8.28 -12.09 13.92
C SER A 27 -8.62 -12.88 15.18
N ASP A 28 -7.71 -12.93 16.16
CA ASP A 28 -7.89 -13.63 17.43
C ASP A 28 -9.01 -12.97 18.28
N ASN A 29 -9.27 -11.70 18.06
CA ASN A 29 -10.37 -10.95 18.70
C ASN A 29 -11.65 -10.87 17.84
N ASN A 30 -11.79 -11.75 16.84
CA ASN A 30 -12.98 -11.87 15.98
C ASN A 30 -13.34 -10.59 15.21
N VAL A 31 -12.37 -9.76 14.87
CA VAL A 31 -12.57 -8.63 13.96
C VAL A 31 -12.99 -9.18 12.59
N GLN A 32 -14.15 -8.74 12.09
CA GLN A 32 -14.72 -9.28 10.86
C GLN A 32 -14.08 -8.69 9.59
N ASN A 33 -13.76 -7.40 9.63
CA ASN A 33 -13.27 -6.67 8.47
C ASN A 33 -11.87 -6.12 8.74
N PHE A 34 -10.92 -6.39 7.85
CA PHE A 34 -9.56 -5.88 7.95
C PHE A 34 -9.12 -5.28 6.63
N THR A 35 -8.64 -4.03 6.68
CA THR A 35 -8.13 -3.33 5.51
C THR A 35 -6.65 -3.03 5.69
N TYR A 36 -5.84 -3.49 4.73
CA TYR A 36 -4.39 -3.30 4.71
C TYR A 36 -3.95 -2.38 3.58
N ILE A 37 -3.19 -1.33 3.92
CA ILE A 37 -2.57 -0.46 2.92
C ILE A 37 -1.21 -1.06 2.53
N SER A 38 -1.18 -1.60 1.33
CA SER A 38 -0.01 -2.15 0.67
C SER A 38 0.62 -1.12 -0.28
N SER A 39 1.16 -1.56 -1.39
CA SER A 39 1.74 -0.71 -2.43
C SER A 39 1.55 -1.33 -3.79
N LEU A 40 1.36 -0.51 -4.81
CA LEU A 40 1.36 -0.98 -6.19
C LEU A 40 2.65 -1.71 -6.52
N GLY A 41 2.51 -2.91 -7.08
CA GLY A 41 3.64 -3.79 -7.40
C GLY A 41 4.17 -4.61 -6.24
N ALA A 42 3.51 -4.62 -5.06
CA ALA A 42 3.86 -5.48 -3.93
C ALA A 42 3.80 -6.97 -4.33
N SER A 43 4.85 -7.72 -4.00
CA SER A 43 4.95 -9.16 -4.23
C SER A 43 6.12 -9.74 -3.43
N SER A 44 5.92 -10.90 -2.81
CA SER A 44 6.97 -11.64 -2.07
C SER A 44 8.19 -12.01 -2.95
N LYS A 45 8.01 -12.03 -4.27
CA LYS A 45 9.06 -12.35 -5.27
C LYS A 45 9.90 -11.15 -5.69
N LYS A 46 9.61 -9.94 -5.21
CA LYS A 46 10.37 -8.73 -5.57
C LYS A 46 11.74 -8.70 -4.91
N THR A 47 12.72 -8.13 -5.62
CA THR A 47 14.07 -7.85 -5.09
C THR A 47 14.09 -6.60 -4.21
N ASN A 48 13.23 -5.61 -4.51
CA ASN A 48 13.08 -4.43 -3.68
C ASN A 48 12.48 -4.84 -2.33
N LEU A 49 13.20 -4.56 -1.24
CA LEU A 49 12.84 -4.98 0.13
C LEU A 49 11.48 -4.44 0.58
N TYR A 50 11.14 -3.19 0.25
CA TYR A 50 9.86 -2.59 0.61
C TYR A 50 8.70 -3.34 -0.04
N LEU A 51 8.74 -3.51 -1.38
CA LEU A 51 7.69 -4.21 -2.13
C LEU A 51 7.61 -5.70 -1.76
N LYS A 52 8.75 -6.31 -1.47
CA LYS A 52 8.82 -7.70 -0.98
C LYS A 52 8.11 -7.85 0.36
N ASN A 53 8.47 -7.02 1.34
CA ASN A 53 7.88 -7.09 2.68
C ASN A 53 6.37 -6.79 2.65
N LYS A 54 5.92 -5.83 1.82
CA LYS A 54 4.50 -5.56 1.59
C LYS A 54 3.78 -6.79 1.02
N GLY A 55 4.36 -7.44 0.00
CA GLY A 55 3.79 -8.65 -0.59
C GLY A 55 3.74 -9.83 0.38
N MET A 56 4.79 -10.04 1.17
CA MET A 56 4.81 -11.06 2.22
C MET A 56 3.75 -10.80 3.29
N ALA A 57 3.55 -9.55 3.69
CA ALA A 57 2.51 -9.18 4.65
C ALA A 57 1.11 -9.47 4.10
N GLU A 58 0.84 -9.15 2.82
CA GLU A 58 -0.43 -9.49 2.17
C GLU A 58 -0.70 -11.00 2.19
N GLU A 59 0.32 -11.83 1.91
CA GLU A 59 0.21 -13.28 1.89
C GLU A 59 -0.11 -13.84 3.29
N GLU A 60 0.55 -13.34 4.34
CA GLU A 60 0.29 -13.76 5.72
C GLU A 60 -1.09 -13.29 6.22
N LEU A 61 -1.46 -12.04 5.98
CA LEU A 61 -2.76 -11.51 6.37
C LEU A 61 -3.93 -12.23 5.68
N ARG A 62 -3.74 -12.68 4.44
CA ARG A 62 -4.76 -13.44 3.69
C ARG A 62 -5.06 -14.82 4.28
N LYS A 63 -4.14 -15.38 5.07
CA LYS A 63 -4.33 -16.66 5.76
C LYS A 63 -5.17 -16.53 7.03
N LEU A 64 -5.37 -15.30 7.51
CA LEU A 64 -6.14 -15.03 8.72
C LEU A 64 -7.64 -15.10 8.45
N ASN A 65 -8.42 -15.42 9.48
CA ASN A 65 -9.85 -15.66 9.36
C ASN A 65 -10.68 -14.37 9.43
N PHE A 66 -10.50 -13.47 8.45
CA PHE A 66 -11.36 -12.31 8.29
C PHE A 66 -12.55 -12.63 7.37
N LYS A 67 -13.74 -12.18 7.74
CA LYS A 67 -14.91 -12.24 6.86
C LYS A 67 -14.71 -11.39 5.62
N LYS A 68 -14.04 -10.23 5.77
CA LYS A 68 -13.72 -9.31 4.69
C LYS A 68 -12.28 -8.82 4.84
N PHE A 69 -11.41 -9.20 3.92
CA PHE A 69 -10.02 -8.74 3.87
C PHE A 69 -9.77 -7.92 2.60
N ILE A 70 -9.47 -6.64 2.79
CA ILE A 70 -9.24 -5.68 1.72
C ILE A 70 -7.77 -5.28 1.68
N VAL A 71 -7.16 -5.36 0.51
CA VAL A 71 -5.82 -4.87 0.24
C VAL A 71 -5.91 -3.64 -0.67
N ILE A 72 -5.41 -2.52 -0.18
CA ILE A 72 -5.34 -1.28 -0.94
C ILE A 72 -3.90 -1.12 -1.43
N ARG A 73 -3.69 -1.10 -2.75
CA ARG A 73 -2.38 -0.91 -3.40
C ARG A 73 -2.31 0.46 -4.10
N PRO A 74 -2.15 1.56 -3.37
CA PRO A 74 -2.02 2.86 -3.99
C PRO A 74 -0.70 2.94 -4.78
N SER A 75 -0.66 3.81 -5.77
CA SER A 75 0.57 4.32 -6.36
C SER A 75 1.19 5.37 -5.44
N PHE A 76 2.01 6.28 -5.96
CA PHE A 76 2.52 7.38 -5.15
C PHE A 76 1.40 8.25 -4.61
N LEU A 77 1.33 8.35 -3.28
CA LEU A 77 0.36 9.20 -2.60
C LEU A 77 0.82 10.65 -2.66
N ILE A 78 -0.04 11.53 -3.14
CA ILE A 78 0.11 12.97 -3.04
C ILE A 78 -0.86 13.47 -1.96
N GLY A 79 -0.38 14.33 -1.06
CA GLY A 79 -1.19 14.99 -0.06
C GLY A 79 -0.54 16.30 0.35
N LYS A 80 -1.32 17.23 0.92
CA LYS A 80 -0.87 18.59 1.31
C LYS A 80 0.45 18.61 2.04
N ARG A 81 0.71 17.61 2.90
CA ARG A 81 1.93 17.50 3.71
C ARG A 81 3.17 17.08 2.92
N ILE A 82 2.96 16.45 1.77
CA ILE A 82 4.05 16.00 0.87
C ILE A 82 4.43 17.14 -0.07
N GLU A 83 3.46 17.96 -0.50
CA GLU A 83 3.72 19.15 -1.33
C GLU A 83 4.61 20.16 -0.61
N GLU A 84 4.44 20.35 0.70
CA GLU A 84 5.28 21.22 1.51
C GLU A 84 6.70 20.68 1.76
N ARG A 85 6.89 19.35 1.78
CA ARG A 85 8.21 18.71 1.99
C ARG A 85 8.94 18.33 0.70
N LEU A 86 8.24 18.18 -0.42
CA LEU A 86 8.81 17.84 -1.72
C LEU A 86 9.44 19.05 -2.44
N GLY A 87 9.33 20.25 -1.86
CA GLY A 87 9.84 21.48 -2.46
C GLY A 87 11.31 21.47 -2.84
N GLU A 88 12.17 20.62 -2.26
CA GLU A 88 13.61 20.75 -2.52
C GLU A 88 14.43 19.46 -2.82
N LYS A 89 14.09 18.27 -2.37
CA LYS A 89 15.02 17.13 -2.57
C LYS A 89 14.40 15.77 -2.94
N ILE A 90 13.17 15.47 -2.56
CA ILE A 90 12.55 14.14 -2.81
C ILE A 90 11.84 14.09 -4.17
N GLY A 91 11.29 15.22 -4.63
CA GLY A 91 10.61 15.32 -5.92
C GLY A 91 11.54 15.01 -7.11
N ILE A 92 12.79 15.42 -7.05
CA ILE A 92 13.78 15.21 -8.14
C ILE A 92 14.22 13.75 -8.21
N PHE A 93 14.39 13.08 -7.08
CA PHE A 93 14.80 11.67 -7.05
C PHE A 93 13.64 10.74 -7.45
N ALA A 94 12.44 11.00 -6.97
CA ALA A 94 11.24 10.26 -7.36
C ALA A 94 10.92 10.45 -8.86
N MET A 95 11.01 11.68 -9.38
CA MET A 95 10.79 11.95 -10.80
C MET A 95 11.85 11.32 -11.71
N LYS A 96 13.12 11.29 -11.31
CA LYS A 96 14.17 10.62 -12.10
C LYS A 96 14.02 9.11 -12.17
N CYS A 97 13.49 8.47 -11.11
CA CYS A 97 13.21 7.03 -11.10
C CYS A 97 11.95 6.65 -11.88
N ILE A 98 11.03 7.59 -12.10
CA ILE A 98 9.69 7.32 -12.70
C ILE A 98 9.62 7.78 -14.16
N SER A 99 10.44 8.75 -14.55
CA SER A 99 10.39 9.41 -15.87
C SER A 99 10.51 8.48 -17.09
N PRO A 100 11.34 7.43 -17.14
CA PRO A 100 11.45 6.58 -18.33
C PRO A 100 10.34 5.54 -18.49
N ILE A 101 9.43 5.39 -17.51
CA ILE A 101 8.49 4.27 -17.45
C ILE A 101 7.05 4.68 -17.79
N LEU A 102 6.78 5.98 -18.01
CA LEU A 102 5.40 6.53 -18.10
C LEU A 102 4.86 6.68 -19.53
N VAL A 103 5.18 5.75 -20.44
CA VAL A 103 4.62 5.72 -21.80
C VAL A 103 3.75 4.48 -21.98
N GLY A 104 2.51 4.63 -22.44
CA GLY A 104 1.56 3.55 -22.70
C GLY A 104 0.62 3.23 -21.53
N ASP A 105 0.41 1.97 -21.22
CA ASP A 105 -0.48 1.44 -20.15
C ASP A 105 -0.14 1.91 -18.72
N LEU A 106 0.82 2.77 -18.59
CA LEU A 106 1.40 3.26 -17.35
C LEU A 106 0.62 4.41 -16.71
N LYS A 107 -0.56 4.74 -17.22
CA LYS A 107 -1.53 5.60 -16.52
C LYS A 107 -1.88 5.06 -15.12
N LYS A 108 -1.67 3.75 -14.88
CA LYS A 108 -1.81 3.09 -13.57
C LYS A 108 -0.85 3.64 -12.51
N TYR A 109 0.27 4.20 -12.92
CA TYR A 109 1.33 4.69 -12.01
C TYR A 109 1.24 6.20 -11.75
N LYS A 110 0.21 6.89 -12.25
CA LYS A 110 -0.03 8.28 -11.86
C LYS A 110 -0.23 8.33 -10.35
N SER A 111 0.36 9.36 -9.76
CA SER A 111 0.12 9.65 -8.35
C SER A 111 -1.36 9.78 -8.05
N ILE A 112 -1.79 9.25 -6.91
CA ILE A 112 -3.16 9.31 -6.43
C ILE A 112 -3.22 10.20 -5.19
N ASN A 113 -4.28 11.03 -5.09
CA ASN A 113 -4.49 11.86 -3.92
C ASN A 113 -4.83 10.96 -2.71
N ALA A 114 -4.16 11.20 -1.58
CA ALA A 114 -4.38 10.47 -0.35
C ALA A 114 -5.83 10.55 0.15
N GLU A 115 -6.52 11.68 -0.10
CA GLU A 115 -7.93 11.85 0.23
C GLU A 115 -8.82 10.88 -0.58
N ILE A 116 -8.53 10.69 -1.87
CA ILE A 116 -9.27 9.74 -2.71
C ILE A 116 -9.06 8.31 -2.19
N VAL A 117 -7.84 7.96 -1.81
CA VAL A 117 -7.55 6.64 -1.22
C VAL A 117 -8.33 6.46 0.09
N ALA A 118 -8.35 7.46 0.96
CA ALA A 118 -9.10 7.40 2.22
C ALA A 118 -10.61 7.24 1.98
N LYS A 119 -11.19 8.02 1.05
CA LYS A 119 -12.59 7.88 0.66
C LYS A 119 -12.89 6.49 0.10
N SER A 120 -12.03 5.98 -0.78
CA SER A 120 -12.18 4.62 -1.32
C SER A 120 -12.18 3.57 -0.22
N MET A 121 -11.29 3.70 0.77
CA MET A 121 -11.23 2.76 1.89
C MET A 121 -12.53 2.77 2.70
N ILE A 122 -13.08 3.96 2.98
CA ILE A 122 -14.36 4.11 3.70
C ILE A 122 -15.50 3.49 2.88
N ASN A 123 -15.60 3.82 1.58
CA ASN A 123 -16.65 3.34 0.71
C ASN A 123 -16.60 1.81 0.56
N ILE A 124 -15.39 1.23 0.35
CA ILE A 124 -15.21 -0.22 0.28
C ILE A 124 -15.59 -0.89 1.61
N SER A 125 -15.18 -0.31 2.74
CA SER A 125 -15.45 -0.90 4.06
C SER A 125 -16.95 -0.95 4.37
N ASN A 126 -17.69 0.07 3.94
CA ASN A 126 -19.15 0.19 4.19
C ASN A 126 -20.03 -0.45 3.11
N SER A 127 -19.43 -0.99 2.05
CA SER A 127 -20.16 -1.61 0.94
C SER A 127 -20.24 -3.13 1.06
N GLU A 128 -21.04 -3.76 0.20
CA GLU A 128 -21.13 -5.22 0.02
C GLU A 128 -19.95 -5.78 -0.82
N ILE A 129 -18.97 -4.95 -1.17
CA ILE A 129 -17.78 -5.38 -1.90
C ILE A 129 -17.05 -6.44 -1.07
N GLN A 130 -16.77 -7.57 -1.71
CA GLN A 130 -16.10 -8.70 -1.08
C GLN A 130 -14.58 -8.47 -0.92
N SER A 131 -13.91 -9.40 -0.23
CA SER A 131 -12.45 -9.40 -0.10
C SER A 131 -11.77 -9.25 -1.45
N GLY A 132 -10.72 -8.43 -1.50
CA GLY A 132 -10.01 -8.21 -2.76
C GLY A 132 -8.83 -7.27 -2.66
N VAL A 133 -8.16 -7.09 -3.80
CA VAL A 133 -7.05 -6.16 -3.99
C VAL A 133 -7.53 -5.02 -4.88
N PHE A 134 -7.32 -3.79 -4.44
CA PHE A 134 -7.76 -2.57 -5.14
C PHE A 134 -6.55 -1.73 -5.52
N GLU A 135 -6.38 -1.53 -6.81
CA GLU A 135 -5.30 -0.76 -7.41
C GLU A 135 -5.80 0.63 -7.89
N PRO A 136 -4.92 1.56 -8.30
CA PRO A 136 -5.28 2.94 -8.55
C PRO A 136 -6.50 3.18 -9.46
N PRO A 137 -6.73 2.44 -10.54
CA PRO A 137 -7.93 2.65 -11.38
C PRO A 137 -9.23 2.46 -10.60
N GLN A 138 -9.31 1.40 -9.78
CA GLN A 138 -10.47 1.08 -8.97
C GLN A 138 -10.64 2.09 -7.82
N LEU A 139 -9.51 2.46 -7.17
CA LEU A 139 -9.51 3.45 -6.10
C LEU A 139 -9.97 4.82 -6.59
N LEU A 140 -9.57 5.24 -7.80
CA LEU A 140 -10.01 6.49 -8.41
C LEU A 140 -11.51 6.49 -8.71
N GLN A 141 -12.07 5.37 -9.11
CA GLN A 141 -13.50 5.23 -9.36
C GLN A 141 -14.28 5.32 -8.05
N ILE A 142 -13.96 4.43 -7.09
CA ILE A 142 -14.69 4.30 -5.82
C ILE A 142 -14.54 5.55 -4.92
N GLY A 143 -13.40 6.24 -4.97
CA GLY A 143 -13.15 7.41 -4.14
C GLY A 143 -13.72 8.72 -4.69
N ARG A 144 -14.34 8.70 -5.88
CA ARG A 144 -15.04 9.84 -6.47
C ARG A 144 -16.56 9.79 -6.28
N GLU A 145 -17.07 8.62 -5.94
CA GLU A 145 -18.44 8.42 -5.50
C GLU A 145 -18.65 8.90 -4.06
#